data_1ccc14fe818e4e75b7c79e59b44b0c75
#
_entry.id   1ccc14fe818e4e75b7c79e59b44b0c75
#
_cell.length_a   1.000
_cell.length_b   1.000
_cell.length_c   1.000
_cell.angle_alpha   90.00
_cell.angle_beta   90.00
_cell.angle_gamma   90.00
#
_symmetry.space_group_name_H-M   'P 1'
#
loop_
_entity.id
_entity.type
_entity.pdbx_description
1 polymer ?
#
loop_
_entity_poly.entity_id
_entity_poly.type
_entity_poly.pdbx_seq_one_letter_code
_entity_poly.pdbx_strand_id
1 'polypeptide(L)'
;YEIISLNIGNPGRFGFRAPETMRLAIIENLQSAEGYCHQKGIFPAREAVVMQQQERGVVGVNAEHVFIGNGVSELIDLTLRALLNPGDEVLVPSPDYPLWTASVTLNQGRAVHYACRAEAGFEPDPEAIERLITPRTRAIVVINPNNPTGAVYSEETLRAIVRLAEKHRLIIFSDEIY
;
A
#
# COMPACT_ATOMS: atom_id res chain seq x y z
N TYR A 1 -18.02 -33.03 -2.63
CA TYR A 1 -17.92 -31.88 -1.73
C TYR A 1 -17.80 -30.60 -2.57
N GLU A 2 -18.59 -29.60 -2.28
CA GLU A 2 -18.49 -28.28 -2.89
C GLU A 2 -17.51 -27.45 -2.06
N ILE A 3 -16.46 -26.92 -2.71
CA ILE A 3 -15.44 -26.09 -2.03
C ILE A 3 -15.83 -24.63 -2.19
N ILE A 4 -16.02 -23.95 -1.07
CA ILE A 4 -16.20 -22.50 -1.03
C ILE A 4 -14.81 -21.85 -1.03
N SER A 5 -14.49 -21.13 -2.12
CA SER A 5 -13.20 -20.45 -2.28
C SER A 5 -13.28 -19.06 -1.64
N LEU A 6 -12.50 -18.83 -0.60
CA LEU A 6 -12.42 -17.56 0.13
C LEU A 6 -11.03 -16.87 0.03
N ASN A 7 -10.16 -17.41 -0.81
CA ASN A 7 -8.74 -16.99 -0.87
C ASN A 7 -8.46 -15.80 -1.78
N ILE A 8 -9.35 -15.49 -2.73
CA ILE A 8 -9.17 -14.39 -3.68
C ILE A 8 -10.50 -13.69 -3.92
N GLY A 9 -10.54 -12.36 -3.70
CA GLY A 9 -11.64 -11.51 -4.13
C GLY A 9 -11.64 -11.37 -5.65
N ASN A 10 -12.72 -11.82 -6.31
CA ASN A 10 -12.89 -11.68 -7.75
C ASN A 10 -14.30 -11.19 -8.07
N PRO A 11 -14.55 -9.87 -7.95
CA PRO A 11 -15.90 -9.29 -8.13
C PRO A 11 -16.55 -9.64 -9.46
N GLY A 12 -15.77 -9.76 -10.54
CA GLY A 12 -16.26 -10.11 -11.87
C GLY A 12 -16.99 -11.45 -11.93
N ARG A 13 -16.61 -12.42 -11.08
CA ARG A 13 -17.29 -13.72 -10.96
C ARG A 13 -18.68 -13.61 -10.35
N PHE A 14 -18.93 -12.56 -9.59
CA PHE A 14 -20.19 -12.28 -8.92
C PHE A 14 -21.06 -11.27 -9.68
N GLY A 15 -20.75 -11.01 -10.95
CA GLY A 15 -21.54 -10.12 -11.81
C GLY A 15 -21.23 -8.64 -11.66
N PHE A 16 -20.29 -8.24 -10.80
CA PHE A 16 -19.83 -6.85 -10.72
C PHE A 16 -19.06 -6.49 -12.00
N ARG A 17 -19.40 -5.36 -12.57
CA ARG A 17 -18.79 -4.84 -13.82
C ARG A 17 -18.17 -3.48 -13.56
N ALA A 18 -17.10 -3.17 -14.28
CA ALA A 18 -16.59 -1.81 -14.33
C ALA A 18 -17.68 -0.85 -14.87
N PRO A 19 -17.78 0.36 -14.33
CA PRO A 19 -18.70 1.37 -14.83
C PRO A 19 -18.57 1.54 -16.38
N GLU A 20 -19.71 1.77 -17.05
CA GLU A 20 -19.71 1.92 -18.49
C GLU A 20 -18.85 3.09 -18.95
N THR A 21 -18.89 4.20 -18.23
CA THR A 21 -18.05 5.38 -18.48
C THR A 21 -16.57 5.05 -18.50
N MET A 22 -16.10 4.21 -17.57
CA MET A 22 -14.71 3.75 -17.54
C MET A 22 -14.37 2.89 -18.77
N ARG A 23 -15.26 1.96 -19.12
CA ARG A 23 -15.04 1.08 -20.29
C ARG A 23 -15.02 1.86 -21.61
N LEU A 24 -15.92 2.82 -21.76
CA LEU A 24 -15.96 3.69 -22.95
C LEU A 24 -14.71 4.56 -23.02
N ALA A 25 -14.29 5.17 -21.93
CA ALA A 25 -13.06 5.98 -21.89
C ALA A 25 -11.80 5.16 -22.29
N ILE A 26 -11.72 3.88 -21.89
CA ILE A 26 -10.63 2.99 -22.32
C ILE A 26 -10.68 2.80 -23.85
N ILE A 27 -11.86 2.50 -24.41
CA ILE A 27 -12.03 2.27 -25.84
C ILE A 27 -11.68 3.52 -26.65
N GLU A 28 -12.15 4.69 -26.24
CA GLU A 28 -11.90 5.97 -26.91
C GLU A 28 -10.41 6.36 -26.90
N ASN A 29 -9.67 5.96 -25.87
CA ASN A 29 -8.25 6.29 -25.74
C ASN A 29 -7.30 5.17 -26.19
N LEU A 30 -7.82 4.04 -26.66
CA LEU A 30 -7.01 2.87 -27.01
C LEU A 30 -5.93 3.20 -28.06
N GLN A 31 -6.29 3.97 -29.09
CA GLN A 31 -5.36 4.40 -30.14
C GLN A 31 -4.20 5.24 -29.59
N SER A 32 -4.44 6.04 -28.56
CA SER A 32 -3.40 6.86 -27.90
C SER A 32 -2.45 6.04 -27.00
N ALA A 33 -2.81 4.79 -26.72
CA ALA A 33 -2.05 3.90 -25.84
C ALA A 33 -0.99 3.05 -26.56
N GLU A 34 -0.82 3.21 -27.88
CA GLU A 34 0.09 2.39 -28.70
C GLU A 34 1.58 2.75 -28.50
N GLY A 35 1.88 3.94 -27.98
CA GLY A 35 3.25 4.43 -27.80
C GLY A 35 3.77 4.34 -26.38
N TYR A 36 5.08 4.57 -26.23
CA TYR A 36 5.68 4.78 -24.92
C TYR A 36 5.15 6.06 -24.28
N CYS A 37 4.99 6.04 -22.96
CA CYS A 37 4.64 7.22 -22.17
C CYS A 37 5.76 7.59 -21.19
N HIS A 38 5.54 8.66 -20.44
CA HIS A 38 6.46 9.07 -19.39
C HIS A 38 6.56 7.95 -18.32
N GLN A 39 7.76 7.68 -17.82
CA GLN A 39 8.07 6.61 -16.86
C GLN A 39 7.26 6.65 -15.56
N LYS A 40 6.78 7.82 -15.14
CA LYS A 40 5.89 7.97 -13.99
C LYS A 40 4.41 7.76 -14.35
N GLY A 41 4.08 7.53 -15.60
CA GLY A 41 2.73 7.51 -16.14
C GLY A 41 2.34 8.80 -16.86
N ILE A 42 1.25 8.76 -17.62
CA ILE A 42 0.77 9.92 -18.39
C ILE A 42 0.34 11.05 -17.46
N PHE A 43 0.62 12.29 -17.89
CA PHE A 43 0.37 13.48 -17.07
C PHE A 43 -1.09 13.61 -16.60
N PRO A 44 -2.12 13.43 -17.47
CA PRO A 44 -3.51 13.54 -17.02
C PRO A 44 -3.89 12.56 -15.90
N ALA A 45 -3.36 11.34 -15.94
CA ALA A 45 -3.62 10.36 -14.87
C ALA A 45 -2.96 10.78 -13.55
N ARG A 46 -1.72 11.28 -13.61
CA ARG A 46 -1.01 11.77 -12.42
C ARG A 46 -1.68 13.01 -11.83
N GLU A 47 -2.14 13.91 -12.70
CA GLU A 47 -2.89 15.11 -12.28
C GLU A 47 -4.22 14.73 -11.61
N ALA A 48 -4.96 13.77 -12.16
CA ALA A 48 -6.20 13.27 -11.54
C ALA A 48 -5.98 12.71 -10.13
N VAL A 49 -4.88 11.98 -9.91
CA VAL A 49 -4.49 11.50 -8.57
C VAL A 49 -4.19 12.68 -7.63
N VAL A 50 -3.47 13.69 -8.09
CA VAL A 50 -3.18 14.90 -7.29
C VAL A 50 -4.48 15.59 -6.88
N MET A 51 -5.41 15.80 -7.83
CA MET A 51 -6.70 16.44 -7.55
C MET A 51 -7.48 15.65 -6.49
N GLN A 52 -7.56 14.33 -6.63
CA GLN A 52 -8.21 13.46 -5.65
C GLN A 52 -7.57 13.57 -4.25
N GLN A 53 -6.24 13.62 -4.17
CA GLN A 53 -5.55 13.76 -2.89
C GLN A 53 -5.79 15.15 -2.27
N GLN A 54 -5.81 16.21 -3.07
CA GLN A 54 -6.12 17.55 -2.61
C GLN A 54 -7.56 17.67 -2.08
N GLU A 55 -8.53 17.02 -2.74
CA GLU A 55 -9.92 16.94 -2.24
C GLU A 55 -10.01 16.23 -0.88
N ARG A 56 -9.09 15.30 -0.60
CA ARG A 56 -8.94 14.63 0.72
C ARG A 56 -8.16 15.46 1.74
N GLY A 57 -7.71 16.67 1.38
CA GLY A 57 -6.98 17.56 2.28
C GLY A 57 -5.46 17.35 2.29
N VAL A 58 -4.90 16.55 1.40
CA VAL A 58 -3.45 16.39 1.28
C VAL A 58 -2.85 17.65 0.67
N VAL A 59 -1.89 18.26 1.35
CA VAL A 59 -1.20 19.48 0.90
C VAL A 59 0.23 19.15 0.41
N GLY A 60 0.76 19.99 -0.48
CA GLY A 60 2.15 19.86 -0.96
C GLY A 60 2.39 18.75 -1.98
N VAL A 61 1.34 18.05 -2.45
CA VAL A 61 1.43 17.04 -3.50
C VAL A 61 1.28 17.67 -4.89
N ASN A 62 2.07 17.21 -5.83
CA ASN A 62 1.99 17.59 -7.25
C ASN A 62 2.27 16.38 -8.15
N ALA A 63 2.11 16.53 -9.46
CA ALA A 63 2.26 15.42 -10.41
C ALA A 63 3.65 14.76 -10.42
N GLU A 64 4.70 15.45 -9.94
CA GLU A 64 6.03 14.86 -9.85
C GLU A 64 6.17 13.84 -8.70
N HIS A 65 5.27 13.89 -7.73
CA HIS A 65 5.20 12.94 -6.61
C HIS A 65 4.36 11.70 -6.92
N VAL A 66 3.73 11.64 -8.11
CA VAL A 66 2.84 10.54 -8.49
C VAL A 66 3.52 9.60 -9.47
N PHE A 67 3.46 8.32 -9.16
CA PHE A 67 3.90 7.22 -10.02
C PHE A 67 2.73 6.28 -10.28
N ILE A 68 2.44 6.04 -11.55
CA ILE A 68 1.41 5.10 -11.99
C ILE A 68 2.08 3.76 -12.29
N GLY A 69 1.64 2.73 -11.61
CA GLY A 69 2.12 1.36 -11.81
C GLY A 69 0.99 0.42 -12.27
N ASN A 70 1.38 -0.77 -12.62
CA ASN A 70 0.46 -1.85 -13.00
C ASN A 70 -0.05 -2.57 -11.75
N GLY A 71 -0.88 -1.85 -10.97
CA GLY A 71 -1.37 -2.26 -9.68
C GLY A 71 -0.37 -1.98 -8.54
N VAL A 72 -0.89 -2.05 -7.31
CA VAL A 72 -0.10 -1.79 -6.10
C VAL A 72 1.09 -2.75 -5.95
N SER A 73 0.95 -3.97 -6.47
CA SER A 73 2.00 -5.00 -6.36
C SER A 73 3.31 -4.59 -7.03
N GLU A 74 3.23 -3.99 -8.22
CA GLU A 74 4.41 -3.46 -8.90
C GLU A 74 5.05 -2.31 -8.11
N LEU A 75 4.23 -1.40 -7.59
CA LEU A 75 4.70 -0.24 -6.83
C LEU A 75 5.37 -0.65 -5.52
N ILE A 76 4.88 -1.68 -4.83
CA ILE A 76 5.51 -2.26 -3.64
C ILE A 76 6.92 -2.75 -3.99
N ASP A 77 7.07 -3.59 -5.02
CA ASP A 77 8.38 -4.15 -5.38
C ASP A 77 9.36 -3.06 -5.82
N LEU A 78 8.93 -2.16 -6.70
CA LEU A 78 9.78 -1.06 -7.19
C LEU A 78 10.25 -0.15 -6.07
N THR A 79 9.36 0.20 -5.14
CA THR A 79 9.71 1.12 -4.05
C THR A 79 10.65 0.46 -3.05
N LEU A 80 10.42 -0.80 -2.67
CA LEU A 80 11.30 -1.54 -1.77
C LEU A 80 12.66 -1.78 -2.41
N ARG A 81 12.72 -2.07 -3.71
CA ARG A 81 13.97 -2.21 -4.46
C ARG A 81 14.79 -0.93 -4.46
N ALA A 82 14.15 0.24 -4.53
CA ALA A 82 14.81 1.52 -4.48
C ALA A 82 15.26 1.92 -3.06
N LEU A 83 14.57 1.43 -2.03
CA LEU A 83 14.76 1.84 -0.63
C LEU A 83 15.75 0.95 0.12
N LEU A 84 15.70 -0.38 -0.09
CA LEU A 84 16.37 -1.33 0.79
C LEU A 84 17.79 -1.67 0.35
N ASN A 85 18.68 -1.76 1.32
CA ASN A 85 19.96 -2.45 1.21
C ASN A 85 19.87 -3.82 1.91
N PRO A 86 20.79 -4.75 1.61
CA PRO A 86 20.83 -6.06 2.28
C PRO A 86 20.84 -5.93 3.80
N GLY A 87 19.88 -6.58 4.46
CA GLY A 87 19.73 -6.59 5.91
C GLY A 87 18.99 -5.39 6.51
N ASP A 88 18.54 -4.43 5.71
CA ASP A 88 17.60 -3.42 6.17
C ASP A 88 16.26 -4.05 6.58
N GLU A 89 15.59 -3.44 7.55
CA GLU A 89 14.37 -3.97 8.15
C GLU A 89 13.16 -3.11 7.78
N VAL A 90 12.04 -3.79 7.54
CA VAL A 90 10.74 -3.17 7.33
C VAL A 90 9.75 -3.78 8.33
N LEU A 91 9.09 -2.92 9.10
CA LEU A 91 8.02 -3.34 9.99
C LEU A 91 6.75 -3.60 9.18
N VAL A 92 6.18 -4.80 9.32
CA VAL A 92 5.00 -5.25 8.57
C VAL A 92 3.95 -5.78 9.56
N PRO A 93 2.65 -5.50 9.37
CA PRO A 93 1.63 -6.03 10.28
C PRO A 93 1.56 -7.56 10.20
N SER A 94 1.04 -8.18 11.25
CA SER A 94 0.71 -9.60 11.23
C SER A 94 -0.67 -9.81 11.89
N PRO A 95 -1.69 -10.25 11.13
CA PRO A 95 -1.69 -10.66 9.71
C PRO A 95 -1.45 -9.51 8.71
N ASP A 96 -0.84 -9.85 7.55
CA ASP A 96 -0.56 -8.90 6.46
C ASP A 96 -1.10 -9.37 5.11
N TYR A 97 -0.99 -8.48 4.11
CA TYR A 97 -1.03 -8.88 2.73
C TYR A 97 0.35 -9.49 2.36
N PRO A 98 0.43 -10.80 2.03
CA PRO A 98 1.68 -11.56 1.98
C PRO A 98 2.75 -10.98 1.04
N LEU A 99 2.34 -10.17 0.07
CA LEU A 99 3.27 -9.54 -0.87
C LEU A 99 4.25 -8.60 -0.19
N TRP A 100 3.85 -7.89 0.89
CA TRP A 100 4.77 -7.02 1.61
C TRP A 100 5.95 -7.80 2.17
N THR A 101 5.68 -8.88 2.91
CA THR A 101 6.72 -9.77 3.44
C THR A 101 7.57 -10.40 2.34
N ALA A 102 6.93 -10.87 1.25
CA ALA A 102 7.62 -11.47 0.12
C ALA A 102 8.54 -10.46 -0.59
N SER A 103 8.05 -9.27 -0.90
CA SER A 103 8.85 -8.24 -1.59
C SER A 103 10.00 -7.72 -0.74
N VAL A 104 9.81 -7.53 0.57
CA VAL A 104 10.92 -7.19 1.47
C VAL A 104 12.02 -8.24 1.40
N THR A 105 11.64 -9.53 1.47
CA THR A 105 12.59 -10.64 1.43
C THR A 105 13.30 -10.75 0.07
N LEU A 106 12.57 -10.63 -1.02
CA LEU A 106 13.12 -10.67 -2.39
C LEU A 106 14.10 -9.53 -2.66
N ASN A 107 13.90 -8.39 -2.02
CA ASN A 107 14.80 -7.24 -2.09
C ASN A 107 15.89 -7.26 -0.99
N GLN A 108 16.20 -8.45 -0.44
CA GLN A 108 17.27 -8.71 0.53
C GLN A 108 17.08 -8.00 1.88
N GLY A 109 15.89 -7.46 2.16
CA GLY A 109 15.50 -6.92 3.44
C GLY A 109 15.01 -8.01 4.40
N ARG A 110 14.73 -7.61 5.63
CA ARG A 110 14.11 -8.44 6.66
C ARG A 110 12.76 -7.86 7.05
N ALA A 111 11.69 -8.61 6.82
CA ALA A 111 10.37 -8.27 7.35
C ALA A 111 10.34 -8.57 8.86
N VAL A 112 10.03 -7.55 9.65
CA VAL A 112 9.87 -7.65 11.11
C VAL A 112 8.40 -7.43 11.41
N HIS A 113 7.73 -8.48 11.89
CA HIS A 113 6.28 -8.43 12.07
C HIS A 113 5.88 -7.83 13.40
N TYR A 114 5.00 -6.84 13.38
CA TYR A 114 4.29 -6.36 14.56
C TYR A 114 2.91 -7.01 14.65
N ALA A 115 2.55 -7.51 15.84
CA ALA A 115 1.33 -8.28 16.00
C ALA A 115 0.10 -7.37 16.09
N CYS A 116 -0.91 -7.68 15.26
CA CYS A 116 -2.27 -7.14 15.36
C CYS A 116 -3.16 -8.27 15.87
N ARG A 117 -3.47 -8.25 17.17
CA ARG A 117 -4.12 -9.37 17.87
C ARG A 117 -5.65 -9.32 17.74
N ALA A 118 -6.27 -10.48 17.57
CA ALA A 118 -7.73 -10.61 17.45
C ALA A 118 -8.45 -10.04 18.70
N GLU A 119 -7.87 -10.26 19.89
CA GLU A 119 -8.43 -9.78 21.16
C GLU A 119 -8.45 -8.25 21.26
N ALA A 120 -7.60 -7.57 20.49
CA ALA A 120 -7.55 -6.11 20.34
C ALA A 120 -8.24 -5.63 19.04
N GLY A 121 -9.12 -6.44 18.43
CA GLY A 121 -9.78 -6.09 17.17
C GLY A 121 -8.82 -5.97 15.99
N PHE A 122 -7.66 -6.61 16.04
CA PHE A 122 -6.56 -6.51 15.08
C PHE A 122 -5.94 -5.11 14.97
N GLU A 123 -6.15 -4.26 15.95
CA GLU A 123 -5.47 -2.97 16.03
C GLU A 123 -4.03 -3.15 16.54
N PRO A 124 -3.03 -2.49 15.93
CA PRO A 124 -1.65 -2.57 16.38
C PRO A 124 -1.43 -1.80 17.68
N ASP A 125 -0.50 -2.27 18.50
CA ASP A 125 -0.01 -1.59 19.69
C ASP A 125 1.25 -0.77 19.35
N PRO A 126 1.19 0.58 19.38
CA PRO A 126 2.33 1.43 19.05
C PRO A 126 3.54 1.21 19.96
N GLU A 127 3.34 0.89 21.24
CA GLU A 127 4.45 0.61 22.16
C GLU A 127 5.15 -0.73 21.80
N ALA A 128 4.36 -1.72 21.40
CA ALA A 128 4.93 -2.98 20.91
C ALA A 128 5.70 -2.78 19.60
N ILE A 129 5.19 -1.93 18.69
CA ILE A 129 5.90 -1.56 17.45
C ILE A 129 7.23 -0.89 17.80
N GLU A 130 7.26 0.06 18.72
CA GLU A 130 8.48 0.79 19.07
C GLU A 130 9.59 -0.15 19.56
N ARG A 131 9.24 -1.18 20.33
CA ARG A 131 10.20 -2.19 20.81
C ARG A 131 10.85 -3.03 19.72
N LEU A 132 10.27 -3.06 18.52
CA LEU A 132 10.80 -3.78 17.35
C LEU A 132 11.77 -2.93 16.51
N ILE A 133 11.81 -1.62 16.72
CA ILE A 133 12.64 -0.71 15.94
C ILE A 133 14.12 -0.90 16.29
N THR A 134 14.94 -1.05 15.27
CA THR A 134 16.39 -1.15 15.37
C THR A 134 17.08 -0.10 14.50
N PRO A 135 18.40 0.08 14.60
CA PRO A 135 19.13 0.96 13.67
C PRO A 135 19.05 0.55 12.18
N ARG A 136 18.59 -0.67 11.90
CA ARG A 136 18.38 -1.17 10.54
C ARG A 136 16.98 -0.93 10.02
N THR A 137 16.03 -0.55 10.86
CA THR A 137 14.65 -0.30 10.45
C THR A 137 14.59 0.92 9.56
N ARG A 138 14.00 0.76 8.35
CA ARG A 138 13.87 1.82 7.33
C ARG A 138 12.45 2.29 7.17
N ALA A 139 11.50 1.40 7.33
CA ALA A 139 10.11 1.69 7.04
C ALA A 139 9.16 0.91 7.92
N ILE A 140 7.93 1.41 7.97
CA ILE A 140 6.77 0.72 8.54
C ILE A 140 5.65 0.69 7.50
N VAL A 141 5.04 -0.47 7.33
CA VAL A 141 3.87 -0.68 6.49
C VAL A 141 2.62 -0.59 7.34
N VAL A 142 1.67 0.22 6.92
CA VAL A 142 0.32 0.33 7.50
C VAL A 142 -0.67 -0.05 6.40
N ILE A 143 -1.43 -1.12 6.61
CA ILE A 143 -2.48 -1.56 5.69
C ILE A 143 -3.81 -1.20 6.35
N ASN A 144 -4.51 -0.19 5.81
CA ASN A 144 -5.71 0.33 6.46
C ASN A 144 -6.75 0.83 5.44
N PRO A 145 -7.92 0.17 5.33
CA PRO A 145 -8.36 -1.05 6.06
C PRO A 145 -7.46 -2.25 5.82
N ASN A 146 -7.26 -3.08 6.86
CA ASN A 146 -6.30 -4.17 6.80
C ASN A 146 -6.80 -5.34 5.93
N ASN A 147 -5.94 -5.83 5.05
CA ASN A 147 -6.10 -7.11 4.40
C ASN A 147 -5.14 -8.11 5.09
N PRO A 148 -5.63 -9.22 5.71
CA PRO A 148 -6.94 -9.85 5.46
C PRO A 148 -8.02 -9.61 6.55
N THR A 149 -7.74 -8.88 7.63
CA THR A 149 -8.62 -8.86 8.81
C THR A 149 -9.86 -7.97 8.65
N GLY A 150 -9.80 -6.98 7.74
CA GLY A 150 -10.82 -5.94 7.59
C GLY A 150 -10.80 -4.89 8.71
N ALA A 151 -9.83 -4.93 9.60
CA ALA A 151 -9.71 -3.95 10.68
C ALA A 151 -9.45 -2.56 10.13
N VAL A 152 -10.08 -1.57 10.74
CA VAL A 152 -9.85 -0.14 10.50
C VAL A 152 -9.23 0.43 11.76
N TYR A 153 -8.01 0.93 11.65
CA TYR A 153 -7.27 1.46 12.79
C TYR A 153 -7.84 2.81 13.23
N SER A 154 -7.83 3.05 14.54
CA SER A 154 -8.27 4.32 15.10
C SER A 154 -7.34 5.47 14.70
N GLU A 155 -7.87 6.68 14.67
CA GLU A 155 -7.06 7.89 14.43
C GLU A 155 -5.95 8.03 15.47
N GLU A 156 -6.22 7.66 16.71
CA GLU A 156 -5.25 7.69 17.81
C GLU A 156 -4.05 6.79 17.52
N THR A 157 -4.31 5.54 17.10
CA THR A 157 -3.27 4.57 16.72
C THR A 157 -2.49 5.05 15.50
N LEU A 158 -3.16 5.53 14.46
CA LEU A 158 -2.49 6.06 13.26
C LEU A 158 -1.58 7.25 13.59
N ARG A 159 -2.06 8.19 14.42
CA ARG A 159 -1.24 9.32 14.89
C ARG A 159 -0.06 8.87 15.75
N ALA A 160 -0.22 7.83 16.56
CA ALA A 160 0.88 7.27 17.33
C ALA A 160 1.95 6.64 16.41
N ILE A 161 1.55 5.90 15.38
CA ILE A 161 2.46 5.34 14.38
C ILE A 161 3.21 6.46 13.64
N VAL A 162 2.53 7.55 13.25
CA VAL A 162 3.18 8.70 12.60
C VAL A 162 4.23 9.30 13.52
N ARG A 163 3.92 9.53 14.81
CA ARG A 163 4.91 10.04 15.78
C ARG A 163 6.12 9.12 15.94
N LEU A 164 5.91 7.80 15.95
CA LEU A 164 7.01 6.83 15.98
C LEU A 164 7.89 6.93 14.72
N ALA A 165 7.25 7.01 13.56
CA ALA A 165 7.98 7.12 12.29
C ALA A 165 8.81 8.42 12.24
N GLU A 166 8.26 9.54 12.68
CA GLU A 166 8.99 10.80 12.80
C GLU A 166 10.17 10.71 13.76
N LYS A 167 9.93 10.18 14.98
CA LYS A 167 10.95 10.00 16.02
C LYS A 167 12.13 9.16 15.54
N HIS A 168 11.85 8.09 14.82
CA HIS A 168 12.85 7.12 14.35
C HIS A 168 13.26 7.32 12.88
N ARG A 169 12.74 8.37 12.21
CA ARG A 169 13.00 8.70 10.80
C ARG A 169 12.69 7.54 9.85
N LEU A 170 11.56 6.89 10.06
CA LEU A 170 11.07 5.80 9.22
C LEU A 170 10.20 6.34 8.10
N ILE A 171 10.24 5.67 6.96
CA ILE A 171 9.26 5.85 5.89
C ILE A 171 7.98 5.09 6.25
N ILE A 172 6.83 5.73 6.06
CA ILE A 172 5.52 5.06 6.20
C ILE A 172 5.05 4.66 4.80
N PHE A 173 4.76 3.38 4.62
CA PHE A 173 3.98 2.88 3.50
C PHE A 173 2.52 2.77 3.95
N SER A 174 1.66 3.64 3.42
CA SER A 174 0.21 3.57 3.64
C SER A 174 -0.42 2.81 2.48
N ASP A 175 -0.82 1.57 2.74
CA ASP A 175 -1.54 0.73 1.79
C ASP A 175 -3.04 0.94 1.98
N GLU A 176 -3.64 1.66 1.03
CA GLU A 176 -5.03 2.13 1.05
C GLU A 176 -5.81 1.53 -0.14
N ILE A 177 -5.58 0.26 -0.44
CA ILE A 177 -6.25 -0.41 -1.57
C ILE A 177 -7.77 -0.55 -1.37
N TYR A 178 -8.27 -0.52 -0.14
CA TYR A 178 -9.68 -0.60 0.22
C TYR A 178 -10.31 0.72 0.67
#